data_f0c47174b71c6c8e78491646fc019c4c
#
_entry.id   f0c47174b71c6c8e78491646fc019c4c
#
_cell.length_a   1.000
_cell.length_b   1.000
_cell.length_c   1.000
_cell.angle_alpha   90.00
_cell.angle_beta   90.00
_cell.angle_gamma   90.00
#
_symmetry.space_group_name_H-M   'P 1'
#
loop_
_entity.id
_entity.type
_entity.pdbx_description
1 polymer ?
#
loop_
_entity_poly.entity_id
_entity_poly.type
_entity_poly.pdbx_seq_one_letter_code
_entity_poly.pdbx_strand_id
1 'polypeptide(L)'
;MEIITHPYSWITLARLAILILTAFLAWMTYQSNLLLKRFQPDFNLLLSPLETIVRVILVGVCLLLAWLTGLPAAQLGLSMVNPLSSIGLGLAVGIVIQVVVNLLTLEAINFFGRHIYSTQVIRNILPGRPLEWLLVPLALLPAVAMEELLFRTLWLGAFRDIIPLPLLIIGTSLIFGLMHLPQGSLGVVIAAGVNILLSLLFLWTGGILVPLVAHYTVNLLQVIVAHFQRDWLEEY
;
A
#
# COMPACT_ATOMS: atom_id res chain seq x y z
N MET A 1 32.81 -28.46 -15.52
CA MET A 1 32.78 -26.98 -15.44
C MET A 1 31.63 -26.63 -14.51
N GLU A 2 31.89 -26.69 -13.19
CA GLU A 2 30.92 -26.30 -12.17
C GLU A 2 30.72 -24.78 -12.26
N ILE A 3 29.54 -24.37 -12.69
CA ILE A 3 29.08 -22.98 -12.51
C ILE A 3 28.84 -22.81 -11.01
N ILE A 4 29.88 -22.37 -10.30
CA ILE A 4 29.78 -21.92 -8.92
C ILE A 4 28.95 -20.60 -9.02
N THR A 5 27.63 -20.73 -9.05
CA THR A 5 26.73 -19.61 -8.87
C THR A 5 26.85 -19.20 -7.41
N HIS A 6 27.67 -18.16 -7.14
CA HIS A 6 27.76 -17.57 -5.81
C HIS A 6 26.34 -17.15 -5.36
N PRO A 7 25.83 -17.65 -4.23
CA PRO A 7 24.49 -17.29 -3.72
C PRO A 7 24.30 -15.77 -3.57
N TYR A 8 25.39 -15.02 -3.43
CA TYR A 8 25.40 -13.56 -3.36
C TYR A 8 24.99 -12.85 -4.67
N SER A 9 25.11 -13.48 -5.82
CA SER A 9 24.73 -12.85 -7.09
C SER A 9 23.22 -12.73 -7.27
N TRP A 10 22.47 -13.75 -6.88
CA TRP A 10 21.02 -13.79 -7.05
C TRP A 10 20.29 -12.81 -6.13
N ILE A 11 20.68 -12.72 -4.86
CA ILE A 11 20.07 -11.74 -3.94
C ILE A 11 20.39 -10.30 -4.37
N THR A 12 21.58 -10.04 -4.90
CA THR A 12 21.95 -8.72 -5.44
C THR A 12 21.09 -8.36 -6.65
N LEU A 13 20.91 -9.30 -7.58
CA LEU A 13 20.04 -9.11 -8.74
C LEU A 13 18.58 -8.91 -8.34
N ALA A 14 18.08 -9.69 -7.37
CA ALA A 14 16.73 -9.52 -6.84
C ALA A 14 16.55 -8.14 -6.20
N ARG A 15 17.52 -7.67 -5.39
CA ARG A 15 17.50 -6.32 -4.80
C ARG A 15 17.50 -5.22 -5.86
N LEU A 16 18.30 -5.34 -6.90
CA LEU A 16 18.28 -4.38 -8.03
C LEU A 16 16.92 -4.40 -8.74
N ALA A 17 16.34 -5.57 -8.97
CA ALA A 17 15.01 -5.69 -9.57
C ALA A 17 13.91 -5.06 -8.67
N ILE A 18 14.01 -5.17 -7.34
CA ILE A 18 13.10 -4.51 -6.38
C ILE A 18 13.22 -2.98 -6.50
N LEU A 19 14.44 -2.44 -6.59
CA LEU A 19 14.66 -1.00 -6.78
C LEU A 19 14.04 -0.52 -8.11
N ILE A 20 14.27 -1.24 -9.20
CA ILE A 20 13.72 -0.94 -10.53
C ILE A 20 12.19 -1.00 -10.50
N LEU A 21 11.60 -2.05 -9.90
CA LEU A 21 10.15 -2.18 -9.75
C LEU A 21 9.57 -1.00 -8.98
N THR A 22 10.20 -0.63 -7.86
CA THR A 22 9.74 0.49 -7.03
C THR A 22 9.79 1.81 -7.79
N ALA A 23 10.90 2.07 -8.49
CA ALA A 23 11.06 3.27 -9.33
C ALA A 23 10.03 3.31 -10.47
N PHE A 24 9.77 2.17 -11.11
CA PHE A 24 8.75 2.04 -12.15
C PHE A 24 7.34 2.32 -11.61
N LEU A 25 6.95 1.74 -10.46
CA LEU A 25 5.65 1.98 -9.83
C LEU A 25 5.49 3.43 -9.39
N ALA A 26 6.52 4.04 -8.81
CA ALA A 26 6.50 5.46 -8.46
C ALA A 26 6.34 6.36 -9.69
N TRP A 27 7.03 6.04 -10.78
CA TRP A 27 6.87 6.74 -12.06
C TRP A 27 5.46 6.56 -12.64
N MET A 28 4.91 5.35 -12.64
CA MET A 28 3.54 5.06 -13.08
C MET A 28 2.50 5.85 -12.26
N THR A 29 2.66 5.91 -10.94
CA THR A 29 1.80 6.70 -10.06
C THR A 29 1.89 8.19 -10.38
N TYR A 30 3.09 8.70 -10.64
CA TYR A 30 3.27 10.09 -11.08
C TYR A 30 2.56 10.38 -12.41
N GLN A 31 2.71 9.49 -13.40
CA GLN A 31 2.01 9.63 -14.70
C GLN A 31 0.49 9.57 -14.52
N SER A 32 -0.02 8.65 -13.68
CA SER A 32 -1.44 8.55 -13.36
C SER A 32 -1.95 9.85 -12.71
N ASN A 33 -1.18 10.46 -11.81
CA ASN A 33 -1.52 11.76 -11.22
C ASN A 33 -1.63 12.88 -12.27
N LEU A 34 -0.70 12.92 -13.23
CA LEU A 34 -0.76 13.90 -14.33
C LEU A 34 -1.97 13.66 -15.24
N LEU A 35 -2.29 12.40 -15.50
CA LEU A 35 -3.44 12.01 -16.32
C LEU A 35 -4.76 12.39 -15.64
N LEU A 36 -4.91 12.06 -14.35
CA LEU A 36 -6.11 12.37 -13.56
C LEU A 36 -6.39 13.87 -13.43
N LYS A 37 -5.35 14.71 -13.48
CA LYS A 37 -5.53 16.19 -13.53
C LYS A 37 -6.13 16.68 -14.85
N ARG A 38 -6.00 15.91 -15.93
CA ARG A 38 -6.47 16.29 -17.27
C ARG A 38 -7.75 15.56 -17.68
N PHE A 39 -7.95 14.37 -17.15
CA PHE A 39 -9.05 13.48 -17.50
C PHE A 39 -9.67 12.90 -16.23
N GLN A 40 -10.97 13.09 -16.08
CA GLN A 40 -11.75 12.45 -15.03
C GLN A 40 -12.51 11.27 -15.64
N PRO A 41 -12.21 10.03 -15.23
CA PRO A 41 -12.92 8.86 -15.71
C PRO A 41 -14.36 8.86 -15.19
N ASP A 42 -15.28 8.39 -16.05
CA ASP A 42 -16.69 8.20 -15.76
C ASP A 42 -17.02 6.81 -15.19
N PHE A 43 -15.98 6.01 -14.92
CA PHE A 43 -16.07 4.66 -14.38
C PHE A 43 -15.22 4.50 -13.11
N ASN A 44 -15.54 3.49 -12.30
CA ASN A 44 -14.77 3.17 -11.09
C ASN A 44 -13.39 2.61 -11.48
N LEU A 45 -12.33 3.38 -11.18
CA LEU A 45 -10.94 3.03 -11.54
C LEU A 45 -10.49 1.72 -10.89
N LEU A 46 -10.92 1.46 -9.65
CA LEU A 46 -10.52 0.26 -8.94
C LEU A 46 -11.08 -1.01 -9.59
N LEU A 47 -12.25 -0.89 -10.26
CA LEU A 47 -12.95 -1.97 -10.93
C LEU A 47 -12.54 -2.14 -12.41
N SER A 48 -11.61 -1.33 -12.91
CA SER A 48 -11.05 -1.53 -14.25
C SER A 48 -10.42 -2.93 -14.36
N PRO A 49 -10.85 -3.77 -15.33
CA PRO A 49 -10.29 -5.11 -15.50
C PRO A 49 -8.78 -5.08 -15.74
N LEU A 50 -8.29 -4.10 -16.51
CA LEU A 50 -6.87 -3.93 -16.78
C LEU A 50 -6.08 -3.64 -15.51
N GLU A 51 -6.58 -2.73 -14.68
CA GLU A 51 -5.97 -2.39 -13.38
C GLU A 51 -5.91 -3.61 -12.45
N THR A 52 -6.99 -4.37 -12.37
CA THR A 52 -7.05 -5.58 -11.55
C THR A 52 -6.05 -6.64 -12.03
N ILE A 53 -6.00 -6.88 -13.34
CA ILE A 53 -5.05 -7.83 -13.95
C ILE A 53 -3.60 -7.39 -13.66
N VAL A 54 -3.27 -6.12 -13.87
CA VAL A 54 -1.93 -5.58 -13.60
C VAL A 54 -1.56 -5.77 -12.13
N ARG A 55 -2.47 -5.48 -11.18
CA ARG A 55 -2.22 -5.68 -9.74
C ARG A 55 -1.98 -7.15 -9.39
N VAL A 56 -2.77 -8.06 -9.95
CA VAL A 56 -2.55 -9.51 -9.74
C VAL A 56 -1.20 -9.96 -10.30
N ILE A 57 -0.82 -9.48 -11.48
CA ILE A 57 0.51 -9.75 -12.06
C ILE A 57 1.62 -9.20 -11.15
N LEU A 58 1.46 -7.98 -10.64
CA LEU A 58 2.43 -7.36 -9.72
C LEU A 58 2.57 -8.12 -8.40
N VAL A 59 1.47 -8.65 -7.86
CA VAL A 59 1.53 -9.59 -6.71
C VAL A 59 2.39 -10.81 -7.06
N GLY A 60 2.16 -11.41 -8.22
CA GLY A 60 2.99 -12.53 -8.71
C GLY A 60 4.47 -12.16 -8.88
N VAL A 61 4.76 -10.97 -9.42
CA VAL A 61 6.12 -10.44 -9.55
C VAL A 61 6.77 -10.25 -8.18
N CYS A 62 6.07 -9.66 -7.20
CA CYS A 62 6.60 -9.51 -5.85
C CYS A 62 6.92 -10.86 -5.19
N LEU A 63 6.04 -11.85 -5.34
CA LEU A 63 6.29 -13.21 -4.83
C LEU A 63 7.47 -13.89 -5.53
N LEU A 64 7.59 -13.72 -6.85
CA LEU A 64 8.73 -14.22 -7.61
C LEU A 64 10.04 -13.56 -7.15
N LEU A 65 10.06 -12.24 -6.97
CA LEU A 65 11.23 -11.53 -6.45
C LEU A 65 11.58 -11.99 -5.03
N ALA A 66 10.59 -12.19 -4.17
CA ALA A 66 10.79 -12.74 -2.83
C ALA A 66 11.46 -14.10 -2.89
N TRP A 67 11.00 -14.99 -3.75
CA TRP A 67 11.60 -16.30 -3.98
C TRP A 67 13.02 -16.19 -4.53
N LEU A 68 13.29 -15.32 -5.49
CA LEU A 68 14.60 -15.09 -6.09
C LEU A 68 15.65 -14.54 -5.10
N THR A 69 15.22 -13.91 -3.99
CA THR A 69 16.17 -13.50 -2.94
C THR A 69 16.88 -14.69 -2.29
N GLY A 70 16.27 -15.88 -2.30
CA GLY A 70 16.74 -17.05 -1.55
C GLY A 70 16.69 -16.91 -0.02
N LEU A 71 16.08 -15.82 0.49
CA LEU A 71 15.96 -15.57 1.92
C LEU A 71 14.88 -16.45 2.56
N PRO A 72 15.03 -16.81 3.86
CA PRO A 72 14.01 -17.57 4.59
C PRO A 72 12.65 -16.86 4.59
N ALA A 73 11.55 -17.63 4.44
CA ALA A 73 10.19 -17.10 4.49
C ALA A 73 9.89 -16.31 5.77
N ALA A 74 10.47 -16.73 6.90
CA ALA A 74 10.35 -16.00 8.17
C ALA A 74 11.01 -14.60 8.12
N GLN A 75 12.14 -14.47 7.43
CA GLN A 75 12.81 -13.18 7.24
C GLN A 75 11.97 -12.24 6.35
N LEU A 76 11.31 -12.80 5.35
CA LEU A 76 10.44 -12.11 4.41
C LEU A 76 9.02 -11.85 4.98
N GLY A 77 8.74 -12.32 6.20
CA GLY A 77 7.43 -12.19 6.84
C GLY A 77 6.33 -13.06 6.20
N LEU A 78 6.72 -14.07 5.40
CA LEU A 78 5.78 -14.97 4.72
C LEU A 78 5.42 -16.21 5.54
N SER A 79 5.94 -16.33 6.77
CA SER A 79 5.57 -17.40 7.71
C SER A 79 4.27 -17.03 8.43
N MET A 80 3.28 -17.90 8.32
CA MET A 80 2.00 -17.71 9.02
C MET A 80 2.05 -18.41 10.38
N VAL A 81 2.05 -17.58 11.45
CA VAL A 81 1.90 -18.07 12.83
C VAL A 81 0.54 -17.55 13.34
N ASN A 82 -0.33 -18.47 13.78
CA ASN A 82 -1.64 -18.15 14.33
C ASN A 82 -2.48 -17.19 13.43
N PRO A 83 -2.90 -17.61 12.22
CA PRO A 83 -3.54 -16.72 11.26
C PRO A 83 -4.82 -16.06 11.79
N LEU A 84 -5.61 -16.77 12.61
CA LEU A 84 -6.86 -16.22 13.16
C LEU A 84 -6.62 -15.05 14.12
N SER A 85 -5.65 -15.18 15.02
CA SER A 85 -5.26 -14.08 15.93
C SER A 85 -4.63 -12.92 15.17
N SER A 86 -3.85 -13.20 14.12
CA SER A 86 -3.26 -12.19 13.25
C SER A 86 -4.34 -11.38 12.50
N ILE A 87 -5.38 -12.04 11.99
CA ILE A 87 -6.52 -11.37 11.36
C ILE A 87 -7.24 -10.49 12.38
N GLY A 88 -7.58 -11.03 13.58
CA GLY A 88 -8.23 -10.26 14.63
C GLY A 88 -7.43 -9.02 15.06
N LEU A 89 -6.12 -9.17 15.24
CA LEU A 89 -5.23 -8.05 15.57
C LEU A 89 -5.18 -7.03 14.43
N GLY A 90 -5.04 -7.49 13.18
CA GLY A 90 -5.03 -6.62 12.00
C GLY A 90 -6.30 -5.80 11.86
N LEU A 91 -7.48 -6.42 12.06
CA LEU A 91 -8.77 -5.72 12.07
C LEU A 91 -8.82 -4.64 13.15
N ALA A 92 -8.47 -5.00 14.39
CA ALA A 92 -8.51 -4.06 15.52
C ALA A 92 -7.57 -2.86 15.28
N VAL A 93 -6.32 -3.11 14.86
CA VAL A 93 -5.33 -2.07 14.57
C VAL A 93 -5.78 -1.23 13.38
N GLY A 94 -6.31 -1.83 12.32
CA GLY A 94 -6.80 -1.10 11.14
C GLY A 94 -7.94 -0.15 11.47
N ILE A 95 -8.89 -0.56 12.33
CA ILE A 95 -9.96 0.32 12.83
C ILE A 95 -9.37 1.51 13.58
N VAL A 96 -8.44 1.26 14.50
CA VAL A 96 -7.79 2.34 15.29
C VAL A 96 -7.05 3.31 14.36
N ILE A 97 -6.26 2.80 13.41
CA ILE A 97 -5.55 3.64 12.43
C ILE A 97 -6.55 4.49 11.65
N GLN A 98 -7.65 3.93 11.16
CA GLN A 98 -8.63 4.68 10.37
C GLN A 98 -9.31 5.78 11.20
N VAL A 99 -9.65 5.52 12.46
CA VAL A 99 -10.19 6.57 13.35
C VAL A 99 -9.19 7.71 13.52
N VAL A 100 -7.93 7.40 13.79
CA VAL A 100 -6.86 8.40 13.93
C VAL A 100 -6.65 9.18 12.63
N VAL A 101 -6.62 8.48 11.48
CA VAL A 101 -6.49 9.12 10.16
C VAL A 101 -7.64 10.09 9.90
N ASN A 102 -8.88 9.72 10.20
CA ASN A 102 -10.04 10.60 10.03
C ASN A 102 -9.92 11.85 10.91
N LEU A 103 -9.59 11.69 12.19
CA LEU A 103 -9.42 12.82 13.12
C LEU A 103 -8.31 13.75 12.65
N LEU A 104 -7.14 13.20 12.31
CA LEU A 104 -6.01 14.01 11.82
C LEU A 104 -6.35 14.73 10.50
N THR A 105 -7.11 14.08 9.61
CA THR A 105 -7.54 14.67 8.35
C THR A 105 -8.46 15.86 8.61
N LEU A 106 -9.45 15.70 9.47
CA LEU A 106 -10.39 16.80 9.81
C LEU A 106 -9.66 17.98 10.45
N GLU A 107 -8.81 17.73 11.45
CA GLU A 107 -8.03 18.77 12.13
C GLU A 107 -7.05 19.48 11.19
N ALA A 108 -6.36 18.73 10.32
CA ALA A 108 -5.45 19.32 9.35
C ALA A 108 -6.19 20.21 8.34
N ILE A 109 -7.35 19.77 7.86
CA ILE A 109 -8.17 20.56 6.93
C ILE A 109 -8.73 21.80 7.62
N ASN A 110 -9.18 21.70 8.87
CA ASN A 110 -9.65 22.84 9.66
C ASN A 110 -8.55 23.89 9.87
N PHE A 111 -7.32 23.44 10.08
CA PHE A 111 -6.19 24.33 10.37
C PHE A 111 -5.55 24.92 9.11
N PHE A 112 -5.28 24.08 8.10
CA PHE A 112 -4.55 24.48 6.89
C PHE A 112 -5.47 24.81 5.70
N GLY A 113 -6.75 24.44 5.75
CA GLY A 113 -7.70 24.60 4.66
C GLY A 113 -7.77 23.40 3.71
N ARG A 114 -8.83 23.36 2.91
CA ARG A 114 -9.18 22.21 2.05
C ARG A 114 -8.16 21.92 0.94
N HIS A 115 -7.37 22.90 0.51
CA HIS A 115 -6.42 22.78 -0.61
C HIS A 115 -5.30 21.76 -0.38
N ILE A 116 -5.07 21.32 0.86
CA ILE A 116 -4.04 20.32 1.19
C ILE A 116 -4.47 18.88 0.87
N TYR A 117 -5.77 18.64 0.68
CA TYR A 117 -6.35 17.33 0.43
C TYR A 117 -7.05 17.29 -0.93
N SER A 118 -6.94 16.18 -1.65
CA SER A 118 -7.64 15.92 -2.91
C SER A 118 -8.58 14.75 -2.77
N THR A 119 -9.86 14.98 -3.03
CA THR A 119 -10.91 13.95 -3.01
C THR A 119 -10.96 13.12 -4.29
N GLN A 120 -10.17 13.47 -5.31
CA GLN A 120 -10.26 12.90 -6.66
C GLN A 120 -10.11 11.36 -6.65
N VAL A 121 -9.11 10.84 -5.93
CA VAL A 121 -8.88 9.38 -5.89
C VAL A 121 -10.05 8.66 -5.25
N ILE A 122 -10.52 9.14 -4.09
CA ILE A 122 -11.61 8.49 -3.38
C ILE A 122 -12.92 8.55 -4.18
N ARG A 123 -13.21 9.65 -4.85
CA ARG A 123 -14.39 9.77 -5.74
C ARG A 123 -14.37 8.74 -6.88
N ASN A 124 -13.19 8.50 -7.46
CA ASN A 124 -13.02 7.58 -8.59
C ASN A 124 -13.10 6.10 -8.21
N ILE A 125 -13.12 5.77 -6.92
CA ILE A 125 -13.23 4.40 -6.42
C ILE A 125 -14.49 4.16 -5.58
N LEU A 126 -15.30 5.19 -5.32
CA LEU A 126 -16.55 5.03 -4.57
C LEU A 126 -17.54 4.14 -5.32
N PRO A 127 -18.16 3.15 -4.65
CA PRO A 127 -19.22 2.35 -5.23
C PRO A 127 -20.43 3.22 -5.60
N GLY A 128 -20.82 3.20 -6.87
CA GLY A 128 -22.02 3.86 -7.39
C GLY A 128 -23.24 2.95 -7.52
N ARG A 129 -23.01 1.61 -7.58
CA ARG A 129 -24.05 0.59 -7.80
C ARG A 129 -23.97 -0.48 -6.72
N PRO A 130 -25.09 -1.19 -6.40
CA PRO A 130 -25.08 -2.23 -5.37
C PRO A 130 -24.04 -3.33 -5.59
N LEU A 131 -23.82 -3.77 -6.84
CA LEU A 131 -22.81 -4.77 -7.18
C LEU A 131 -21.38 -4.29 -6.88
N GLU A 132 -21.10 -3.01 -7.01
CA GLU A 132 -19.78 -2.45 -6.77
C GLU A 132 -19.40 -2.53 -5.28
N TRP A 133 -20.38 -2.57 -4.36
CA TRP A 133 -20.13 -2.80 -2.94
C TRP A 133 -19.56 -4.21 -2.63
N LEU A 134 -19.77 -5.15 -3.53
CA LEU A 134 -19.11 -6.46 -3.46
C LEU A 134 -17.77 -6.44 -4.21
N LEU A 135 -17.71 -5.79 -5.37
CA LEU A 135 -16.53 -5.82 -6.23
C LEU A 135 -15.39 -4.95 -5.73
N VAL A 136 -15.69 -3.77 -5.15
CA VAL A 136 -14.66 -2.84 -4.61
C VAL A 136 -13.84 -3.49 -3.49
N PRO A 137 -14.43 -4.11 -2.46
CA PRO A 137 -13.67 -4.87 -1.47
C PRO A 137 -12.78 -5.96 -2.08
N LEU A 138 -13.29 -6.70 -3.07
CA LEU A 138 -12.51 -7.74 -3.75
C LEU A 138 -11.34 -7.16 -4.56
N ALA A 139 -11.53 -6.03 -5.24
CA ALA A 139 -10.49 -5.36 -6.01
C ALA A 139 -9.43 -4.65 -5.13
N LEU A 140 -9.77 -4.30 -3.90
CA LEU A 140 -8.81 -3.78 -2.91
C LEU A 140 -7.78 -4.85 -2.48
N LEU A 141 -8.16 -6.13 -2.45
CA LEU A 141 -7.27 -7.20 -2.00
C LEU A 141 -5.94 -7.25 -2.77
N PRO A 142 -5.90 -7.39 -4.11
CA PRO A 142 -4.65 -7.41 -4.85
C PRO A 142 -3.90 -6.07 -4.80
N ALA A 143 -4.60 -4.93 -4.66
CA ALA A 143 -3.96 -3.63 -4.50
C ALA A 143 -3.15 -3.57 -3.19
N VAL A 144 -3.80 -3.86 -2.07
CA VAL A 144 -3.15 -3.87 -0.75
C VAL A 144 -2.09 -4.97 -0.66
N ALA A 145 -2.37 -6.16 -1.18
CA ALA A 145 -1.39 -7.26 -1.17
C ALA A 145 -0.12 -6.90 -1.93
N MET A 146 -0.22 -6.24 -3.08
CA MET A 146 0.94 -5.78 -3.85
C MET A 146 1.77 -4.77 -3.05
N GLU A 147 1.13 -3.79 -2.41
CA GLU A 147 1.83 -2.78 -1.61
C GLU A 147 2.49 -3.39 -0.38
N GLU A 148 1.81 -4.27 0.35
CA GLU A 148 2.38 -4.95 1.51
C GLU A 148 3.54 -5.87 1.13
N LEU A 149 3.41 -6.64 0.04
CA LEU A 149 4.51 -7.45 -0.47
C LEU A 149 5.71 -6.58 -0.88
N LEU A 150 5.48 -5.47 -1.57
CA LEU A 150 6.56 -4.58 -1.98
C LEU A 150 7.27 -3.97 -0.75
N PHE A 151 6.52 -3.34 0.17
CA PHE A 151 7.12 -2.55 1.24
C PHE A 151 7.55 -3.40 2.45
N ARG A 152 6.85 -4.47 2.82
CA ARG A 152 7.19 -5.31 3.98
C ARG A 152 8.06 -6.50 3.58
N THR A 153 7.60 -7.31 2.64
CA THR A 153 8.34 -8.49 2.23
C THR A 153 9.63 -8.13 1.48
N LEU A 154 9.52 -7.32 0.42
CA LEU A 154 10.67 -7.02 -0.42
C LEU A 154 11.58 -5.96 0.19
N TRP A 155 11.07 -4.79 0.57
CA TRP A 155 11.93 -3.76 1.14
C TRP A 155 12.41 -4.13 2.56
N LEU A 156 11.55 -4.28 3.54
CA LEU A 156 11.98 -4.57 4.90
C LEU A 156 12.58 -5.97 5.04
N GLY A 157 12.00 -6.98 4.39
CA GLY A 157 12.51 -8.36 4.45
C GLY A 157 13.86 -8.55 3.78
N ALA A 158 14.05 -7.99 2.57
CA ALA A 158 15.24 -8.26 1.77
C ALA A 158 16.39 -7.25 1.95
N PHE A 159 16.17 -6.09 2.58
CA PHE A 159 17.24 -5.08 2.74
C PHE A 159 17.68 -4.83 4.19
N ARG A 160 16.96 -5.33 5.20
CA ARG A 160 17.27 -5.07 6.63
C ARG A 160 18.65 -5.57 7.11
N ASP A 161 19.29 -6.43 6.33
CA ASP A 161 20.64 -6.93 6.59
C ASP A 161 21.75 -6.02 6.03
N ILE A 162 21.40 -5.07 5.13
CA ILE A 162 22.36 -4.15 4.50
C ILE A 162 22.05 -2.68 4.77
N ILE A 163 20.82 -2.35 5.16
CA ILE A 163 20.39 -0.98 5.49
C ILE A 163 19.88 -0.94 6.93
N PRO A 164 20.33 0.00 7.77
CA PRO A 164 19.80 0.18 9.12
C PRO A 164 18.27 0.37 9.12
N LEU A 165 17.55 -0.38 9.97
CA LEU A 165 16.09 -0.38 10.02
C LEU A 165 15.44 1.01 10.09
N PRO A 166 15.92 1.97 10.91
CA PRO A 166 15.33 3.31 10.95
C PRO A 166 15.38 4.01 9.59
N LEU A 167 16.53 3.92 8.88
CA LEU A 167 16.68 4.51 7.55
C LEU A 167 15.80 3.82 6.52
N LEU A 168 15.67 2.50 6.62
CA LEU A 168 14.83 1.70 5.75
C LEU A 168 13.35 2.05 5.92
N ILE A 169 12.87 2.16 7.17
CA ILE A 169 11.50 2.55 7.49
C ILE A 169 11.22 3.97 6.98
N ILE A 170 12.08 4.93 7.30
CA ILE A 170 11.89 6.33 6.87
C ILE A 170 11.92 6.42 5.35
N GLY A 171 12.92 5.83 4.69
CA GLY A 171 13.06 5.88 3.23
C GLY A 171 11.86 5.27 2.51
N THR A 172 11.43 4.08 2.93
CA THR A 172 10.25 3.41 2.33
C THR A 172 8.95 4.16 2.62
N SER A 173 8.83 4.81 3.79
CA SER A 173 7.64 5.61 4.11
C SER A 173 7.57 6.90 3.32
N LEU A 174 8.69 7.53 3.02
CA LEU A 174 8.73 8.67 2.10
C LEU A 174 8.32 8.26 0.68
N ILE A 175 8.84 7.13 0.17
CA ILE A 175 8.47 6.61 -1.15
C ILE A 175 6.97 6.30 -1.18
N PHE A 176 6.46 5.57 -0.17
CA PHE A 176 5.05 5.22 -0.07
C PHE A 176 4.14 6.46 -0.03
N GLY A 177 4.51 7.46 0.80
CA GLY A 177 3.81 8.73 0.85
C GLY A 177 3.78 9.44 -0.49
N LEU A 178 4.93 9.54 -1.19
CA LEU A 178 5.01 10.16 -2.52
C LEU A 178 4.15 9.44 -3.57
N MET A 179 3.99 8.12 -3.46
CA MET A 179 3.07 7.36 -4.31
C MET A 179 1.58 7.69 -4.02
N HIS A 180 1.28 8.41 -2.93
CA HIS A 180 -0.06 8.92 -2.61
C HIS A 180 -0.27 10.39 -2.99
N LEU A 181 0.64 10.97 -3.77
CA LEU A 181 0.55 12.36 -4.28
C LEU A 181 -0.81 12.72 -4.92
N PRO A 182 -1.53 11.83 -5.63
CA PRO A 182 -2.87 12.13 -6.14
C PRO A 182 -3.90 12.50 -5.07
N GLN A 183 -3.64 12.18 -3.79
CA GLN A 183 -4.49 12.54 -2.65
C GLN A 183 -4.15 13.92 -2.02
N GLY A 184 -3.22 14.66 -2.63
CA GLY A 184 -2.74 15.94 -2.11
C GLY A 184 -1.60 15.81 -1.09
N SER A 185 -1.09 16.94 -0.59
CA SER A 185 0.02 16.94 0.36
C SER A 185 -0.33 16.27 1.69
N LEU A 186 -1.56 16.41 2.15
CA LEU A 186 -2.05 15.73 3.34
C LEU A 186 -2.07 14.20 3.14
N GLY A 187 -2.52 13.73 1.97
CA GLY A 187 -2.49 12.31 1.62
C GLY A 187 -1.07 11.73 1.66
N VAL A 188 -0.07 12.48 1.16
CA VAL A 188 1.35 12.09 1.23
C VAL A 188 1.82 11.91 2.69
N VAL A 189 1.53 12.87 3.56
CA VAL A 189 1.95 12.83 4.97
C VAL A 189 1.25 11.69 5.72
N ILE A 190 -0.06 11.54 5.54
CA ILE A 190 -0.84 10.47 6.19
C ILE A 190 -0.37 9.10 5.71
N ALA A 191 -0.22 8.90 4.40
CA ALA A 191 0.24 7.63 3.86
C ALA A 191 1.65 7.28 4.36
N ALA A 192 2.57 8.25 4.42
CA ALA A 192 3.89 8.04 5.01
C ALA A 192 3.80 7.61 6.49
N GLY A 193 2.96 8.27 7.28
CA GLY A 193 2.72 7.93 8.68
C GLY A 193 2.12 6.52 8.86
N VAL A 194 1.11 6.19 8.05
CA VAL A 194 0.52 4.83 8.03
C VAL A 194 1.57 3.79 7.66
N ASN A 195 2.42 4.07 6.65
CA ASN A 195 3.49 3.14 6.27
C ASN A 195 4.50 2.90 7.41
N ILE A 196 4.84 3.93 8.22
CA ILE A 196 5.67 3.74 9.43
C ILE A 196 4.98 2.78 10.39
N LEU A 197 3.70 3.02 10.71
CA LEU A 197 2.95 2.16 11.65
C LEU A 197 2.86 0.72 11.17
N LEU A 198 2.54 0.49 9.90
CA LEU A 198 2.47 -0.84 9.32
C LEU A 198 3.86 -1.53 9.25
N SER A 199 4.94 -0.75 9.06
CA SER A 199 6.31 -1.28 9.10
C SER A 199 6.70 -1.73 10.50
N LEU A 200 6.36 -0.94 11.52
CA LEU A 200 6.57 -1.31 12.93
C LEU A 200 5.73 -2.53 13.31
N LEU A 201 4.50 -2.60 12.82
CA LEU A 201 3.61 -3.73 13.02
C LEU A 201 4.16 -5.02 12.39
N PHE A 202 4.70 -4.94 11.17
CA PHE A 202 5.39 -6.04 10.49
C PHE A 202 6.58 -6.55 11.32
N LEU A 203 7.44 -5.65 11.81
CA LEU A 203 8.60 -6.01 12.60
C LEU A 203 8.21 -6.61 13.96
N TRP A 204 7.18 -6.07 14.60
CA TRP A 204 6.69 -6.55 15.88
C TRP A 204 6.07 -7.94 15.78
N THR A 205 5.25 -8.19 14.77
CA THR A 205 4.53 -9.47 14.59
C THR A 205 5.33 -10.52 13.83
N GLY A 206 6.42 -10.11 13.16
CA GLY A 206 7.27 -11.01 12.36
C GLY A 206 6.62 -11.54 11.08
N GLY A 207 5.45 -10.99 10.68
CA GLY A 207 4.71 -11.47 9.51
C GLY A 207 3.90 -10.40 8.80
N ILE A 208 3.63 -10.64 7.51
CA ILE A 208 2.90 -9.73 6.63
C ILE A 208 1.38 -9.70 6.93
N LEU A 209 0.82 -10.76 7.54
CA LEU A 209 -0.64 -10.91 7.64
C LEU A 209 -1.30 -9.81 8.47
N VAL A 210 -0.69 -9.41 9.60
CA VAL A 210 -1.24 -8.36 10.46
C VAL A 210 -1.25 -7.01 9.76
N PRO A 211 -0.12 -6.49 9.21
CA PRO A 211 -0.14 -5.23 8.47
C PRO A 211 -1.01 -5.29 7.21
N LEU A 212 -1.07 -6.42 6.50
CA LEU A 212 -1.95 -6.59 5.33
C LEU A 212 -3.43 -6.44 5.70
N VAL A 213 -3.88 -7.10 6.76
CA VAL A 213 -5.27 -6.98 7.23
C VAL A 213 -5.54 -5.58 7.76
N ALA A 214 -4.61 -4.99 8.51
CA ALA A 214 -4.76 -3.62 9.01
C ALA A 214 -4.88 -2.60 7.87
N HIS A 215 -4.00 -2.68 6.87
CA HIS A 215 -4.03 -1.81 5.70
C HIS A 215 -5.31 -1.98 4.88
N TYR A 216 -5.71 -3.24 4.63
CA TYR A 216 -6.97 -3.52 3.95
C TYR A 216 -8.17 -2.93 4.70
N THR A 217 -8.20 -3.06 6.03
CA THR A 217 -9.25 -2.50 6.87
C THR A 217 -9.29 -0.98 6.79
N VAL A 218 -8.13 -0.30 6.82
CA VAL A 218 -8.03 1.15 6.64
C VAL A 218 -8.65 1.57 5.30
N ASN A 219 -8.23 0.96 4.20
CA ASN A 219 -8.72 1.33 2.86
C ASN A 219 -10.21 1.05 2.69
N LEU A 220 -10.71 -0.08 3.21
CA LEU A 220 -12.13 -0.42 3.15
C LEU A 220 -12.98 0.57 3.98
N LEU A 221 -12.55 0.88 5.19
CA LEU A 221 -13.25 1.84 6.05
C LEU A 221 -13.21 3.25 5.46
N GLN A 222 -12.10 3.64 4.79
CA GLN A 222 -12.03 4.92 4.10
C GLN A 222 -13.08 5.03 2.99
N VAL A 223 -13.30 3.96 2.20
CA VAL A 223 -14.37 3.92 1.18
C VAL A 223 -15.74 4.04 1.83
N ILE A 224 -15.98 3.32 2.94
CA ILE A 224 -17.25 3.35 3.68
C ILE A 224 -17.52 4.76 4.24
N VAL A 225 -16.54 5.36 4.92
CA VAL A 225 -16.67 6.72 5.48
C VAL A 225 -16.92 7.75 4.37
N ALA A 226 -16.17 7.67 3.28
CA ALA A 226 -16.33 8.56 2.13
C ALA A 226 -17.73 8.44 1.49
N HIS A 227 -18.31 7.25 1.47
CA HIS A 227 -19.67 7.06 0.98
C HIS A 227 -20.71 7.79 1.83
N PHE A 228 -20.59 7.73 3.17
CA PHE A 228 -21.49 8.43 4.08
C PHE A 228 -21.25 9.95 4.11
N GLN A 229 -20.11 10.41 3.62
CA GLN A 229 -19.73 11.83 3.56
C GLN A 229 -19.74 12.36 2.13
N ARG A 230 -20.56 11.83 1.22
CA ARG A 230 -20.61 12.24 -0.19
C ARG A 230 -20.85 13.74 -0.36
N ASP A 231 -21.79 14.30 0.38
CA ASP A 231 -22.12 15.73 0.31
C ASP A 231 -20.88 16.58 0.59
N TRP A 232 -20.11 16.21 1.62
CA TRP A 232 -18.85 16.88 1.93
C TRP A 232 -17.79 16.73 0.83
N LEU A 233 -17.75 15.58 0.16
CA LEU A 233 -16.84 15.36 -0.97
C LEU A 233 -17.22 16.21 -2.19
N GLU A 234 -18.51 16.50 -2.40
CA GLU A 234 -19.00 17.31 -3.53
C GLU A 234 -18.70 18.80 -3.37
N GLU A 235 -18.48 19.26 -2.15
CA GLU A 235 -18.07 20.63 -1.85
C GLU A 235 -16.60 20.95 -2.17
N TYR A 236 -15.80 19.95 -2.55
CA TYR A 236 -14.40 20.07 -2.98
C TYR A 236 -14.31 20.20 -4.50
#